data_aeeef313661f222800a5b6f90f761e20
#
_entry.id   aeeef313661f222800a5b6f90f761e20
#
_cell.length_a   1.000
_cell.length_b   1.000
_cell.length_c   1.000
_cell.angle_alpha   90.00
_cell.angle_beta   90.00
_cell.angle_gamma   90.00
#
_symmetry.space_group_name_H-M   'P 1'
#
loop_
_entity.id
_entity.type
_entity.pdbx_description
1 polymer ?
#
loop_
_entity_poly.entity_id
_entity_poly.type
_entity_poly.pdbx_seq_one_letter_code
_entity_poly.pdbx_strand_id
1 'polypeptide(L)'
;NNNLIGLETVNVEIDKITGKLTEIPNTNKTWKCDMVILALGFTGPEESLPNLLDIDMDNRGNISSNSDYQTKKNNIFTAGDCRRGQSLIVWAISEGREASYHIDKYLMGKSNLPRKNSYGDL
;
A
#
# COMPACT_ATOMS: atom_id res chain seq x y z
N ASN A 1 -34.84 -2.93 14.32
CA ASN A 1 -33.80 -3.80 14.90
C ASN A 1 -32.82 -4.23 13.78
N ASN A 2 -31.61 -3.65 13.76
CA ASN A 2 -30.57 -4.01 12.81
C ASN A 2 -29.73 -5.17 13.39
N ASN A 3 -30.32 -6.34 13.50
CA ASN A 3 -29.60 -7.52 13.95
C ASN A 3 -29.02 -8.23 12.71
N LEU A 4 -27.72 -8.60 12.79
CA LEU A 4 -27.11 -9.48 11.80
C LEU A 4 -27.80 -10.86 11.85
N ILE A 5 -28.19 -11.38 10.70
CA ILE A 5 -28.85 -12.69 10.59
C ILE A 5 -28.02 -13.68 9.75
N GLY A 6 -26.99 -13.21 9.09
CA GLY A 6 -26.13 -14.04 8.25
C GLY A 6 -25.18 -13.25 7.39
N LEU A 7 -24.29 -13.98 6.72
CA LEU A 7 -23.34 -13.47 5.72
C LEU A 7 -23.62 -14.15 4.39
N GLU A 8 -23.71 -13.37 3.32
CA GLU A 8 -23.75 -13.91 1.96
C GLU A 8 -22.36 -13.85 1.31
N THR A 9 -21.98 -14.94 0.66
CA THR A 9 -20.72 -15.05 -0.08
C THR A 9 -20.97 -15.49 -1.50
N VAL A 10 -20.07 -15.13 -2.42
CA VAL A 10 -20.06 -15.59 -3.81
C VAL A 10 -18.68 -16.14 -4.14
N ASN A 11 -18.59 -17.15 -4.99
CA ASN A 11 -17.31 -17.62 -5.50
C ASN A 11 -16.77 -16.62 -6.52
N VAL A 12 -15.45 -16.45 -6.48
CA VAL A 12 -14.74 -15.58 -7.44
C VAL A 12 -13.66 -16.36 -8.16
N GLU A 13 -13.37 -15.97 -9.39
CA GLU A 13 -12.18 -16.40 -10.13
C GLU A 13 -11.24 -15.21 -10.33
N ILE A 14 -9.95 -15.52 -10.39
CA ILE A 14 -8.89 -14.53 -10.61
C ILE A 14 -8.46 -14.61 -12.07
N ASP A 15 -8.61 -13.52 -12.80
CA ASP A 15 -7.98 -13.37 -14.10
C ASP A 15 -6.46 -13.39 -13.93
N LYS A 16 -5.80 -14.41 -14.49
CA LYS A 16 -4.37 -14.66 -14.32
C LYS A 16 -3.47 -13.59 -14.97
N ILE A 17 -4.01 -12.80 -15.88
CA ILE A 17 -3.27 -11.76 -16.61
C ILE A 17 -3.39 -10.43 -15.86
N THR A 18 -4.62 -10.06 -15.50
CA THR A 18 -4.91 -8.75 -14.88
C THR A 18 -4.94 -8.79 -13.37
N GLY A 19 -5.02 -9.97 -12.75
CA GLY A 19 -5.24 -10.14 -11.31
C GLY A 19 -6.64 -9.73 -10.83
N LYS A 20 -7.55 -9.40 -11.74
CA LYS A 20 -8.89 -8.94 -11.39
C LYS A 20 -9.75 -10.10 -10.92
N LEU A 21 -10.47 -9.87 -9.81
CA LEU A 21 -11.48 -10.79 -9.30
C LEU A 21 -12.80 -10.58 -10.07
N THR A 22 -13.39 -11.69 -10.52
CA THR A 22 -14.70 -11.70 -11.16
C THR A 22 -15.61 -12.68 -10.43
N GLU A 23 -16.82 -12.26 -10.09
CA GLU A 23 -17.80 -13.11 -9.42
C GLU A 23 -18.32 -14.19 -10.38
N ILE A 24 -18.43 -15.42 -9.86
CA ILE A 24 -19.02 -16.54 -10.61
C ILE A 24 -20.53 -16.52 -10.38
N PRO A 25 -21.35 -16.31 -11.42
CA PRO A 25 -22.80 -16.19 -11.28
C PRO A 25 -23.41 -17.46 -10.66
N ASN A 26 -24.48 -17.28 -9.87
CA ASN A 26 -25.26 -18.36 -9.24
C ASN A 26 -24.46 -19.20 -8.22
N THR A 27 -23.41 -18.65 -7.64
CA THR A 27 -22.64 -19.33 -6.57
C THR A 27 -22.86 -18.71 -5.20
N ASN A 28 -23.86 -17.87 -5.07
CA ASN A 28 -24.23 -17.24 -3.81
C ASN A 28 -24.55 -18.28 -2.73
N LYS A 29 -23.99 -18.10 -1.54
CA LYS A 29 -24.23 -18.94 -0.40
C LYS A 29 -24.44 -18.09 0.85
N THR A 30 -25.55 -18.36 1.55
CA THR A 30 -25.87 -17.67 2.81
C THR A 30 -25.40 -18.55 3.99
N TRP A 31 -24.68 -17.94 4.90
CA TRP A 31 -24.19 -18.51 6.14
C TRP A 31 -24.92 -17.83 7.30
N LYS A 32 -25.67 -18.62 8.09
CA LYS A 32 -26.33 -18.08 9.29
C LYS A 32 -25.28 -17.75 10.33
N CYS A 33 -25.24 -16.52 10.81
CA CYS A 33 -24.36 -16.07 11.89
C CYS A 33 -24.96 -14.83 12.55
N ASP A 34 -24.63 -14.61 13.78
CA ASP A 34 -24.97 -13.47 14.65
C ASP A 34 -23.77 -12.54 14.87
N MET A 35 -22.58 -12.94 14.40
CA MET A 35 -21.37 -12.13 14.42
C MET A 35 -20.51 -12.40 13.19
N VAL A 36 -19.97 -11.33 12.60
CA VAL A 36 -18.95 -11.38 11.53
C VAL A 36 -17.77 -10.54 11.95
N ILE A 37 -16.57 -11.14 11.91
CA ILE A 37 -15.31 -10.43 12.19
C ILE A 37 -14.57 -10.24 10.86
N LEU A 38 -14.36 -8.99 10.46
CA LEU A 38 -13.63 -8.64 9.25
C LEU A 38 -12.12 -8.59 9.56
N ALA A 39 -11.34 -9.40 8.85
CA ALA A 39 -9.87 -9.43 8.94
C ALA A 39 -9.26 -9.29 7.53
N LEU A 40 -9.67 -8.26 6.81
CA LEU A 40 -9.42 -8.10 5.36
C LEU A 40 -8.09 -7.41 5.04
N GLY A 41 -7.36 -6.92 6.05
CA GLY A 41 -6.14 -6.14 5.85
C GLY A 41 -6.46 -4.68 5.45
N PHE A 42 -5.46 -4.00 4.92
CA PHE A 42 -5.56 -2.59 4.55
C PHE A 42 -5.77 -2.45 3.04
N THR A 43 -6.51 -1.41 2.64
CA THR A 43 -6.75 -1.08 1.23
C THR A 43 -5.72 -0.08 0.68
N GLY A 44 -5.07 0.68 1.55
CA GLY A 44 -4.09 1.70 1.19
C GLY A 44 -3.94 2.74 2.30
N PRO A 45 -3.13 3.78 2.09
CA PRO A 45 -3.04 4.92 2.99
C PRO A 45 -4.36 5.71 3.01
N GLU A 46 -4.62 6.42 4.11
CA GLU A 46 -5.77 7.33 4.21
C GLU A 46 -5.64 8.45 3.17
N GLU A 47 -6.69 8.65 2.37
CA GLU A 47 -6.69 9.63 1.28
C GLU A 47 -6.69 11.09 1.76
N SER A 48 -7.05 11.34 3.00
CA SER A 48 -7.10 12.68 3.59
C SER A 48 -5.76 13.41 3.49
N LEU A 49 -4.65 12.75 3.82
CA LEU A 49 -3.31 13.33 3.81
C LEU A 49 -2.77 13.56 2.39
N PRO A 50 -2.79 12.59 1.47
CA PRO A 50 -2.40 12.82 0.07
C PRO A 50 -3.19 13.94 -0.60
N ASN A 51 -4.50 14.02 -0.37
CA ASN A 51 -5.36 15.08 -0.92
C ASN A 51 -5.00 16.45 -0.35
N LEU A 52 -4.79 16.56 0.96
CA LEU A 52 -4.40 17.81 1.62
C LEU A 52 -3.06 18.34 1.09
N LEU A 53 -2.11 17.44 0.84
CA LEU A 53 -0.77 17.79 0.35
C LEU A 53 -0.69 17.90 -1.18
N ASP A 54 -1.78 17.61 -1.89
CA ASP A 54 -1.84 17.56 -3.35
C ASP A 54 -0.74 16.64 -3.93
N ILE A 55 -0.71 15.39 -3.46
CA ILE A 55 0.22 14.34 -3.87
C ILE A 55 -0.53 13.30 -4.73
N ASP A 56 0.13 12.79 -5.77
CA ASP A 56 -0.48 11.79 -6.65
C ASP A 56 -0.47 10.41 -6.02
N MET A 57 -1.53 9.66 -6.33
CA MET A 57 -1.65 8.23 -6.01
C MET A 57 -1.38 7.41 -7.29
N ASP A 58 -0.86 6.22 -7.12
CA ASP A 58 -0.71 5.26 -8.21
C ASP A 58 -2.02 4.51 -8.51
N ASN A 59 -2.04 3.69 -9.56
CA ASN A 59 -3.22 2.90 -9.96
C ASN A 59 -3.64 1.84 -8.92
N ARG A 60 -2.83 1.61 -7.90
CA ARG A 60 -3.08 0.67 -6.80
C ARG A 60 -3.53 1.36 -5.52
N GLY A 61 -3.68 2.68 -5.55
CA GLY A 61 -4.06 3.49 -4.39
C GLY A 61 -2.91 3.74 -3.41
N ASN A 62 -1.64 3.67 -3.85
CA ASN A 62 -0.49 4.03 -3.03
C ASN A 62 0.05 5.40 -3.42
N ILE A 63 0.79 6.05 -2.53
CA ILE A 63 1.40 7.35 -2.82
C ILE A 63 2.49 7.19 -3.89
N SER A 64 2.33 7.90 -5.00
CA SER A 64 3.26 7.86 -6.12
C SER A 64 4.56 8.62 -5.81
N SER A 65 5.70 8.03 -6.17
CA SER A 65 7.02 8.66 -6.06
C SER A 65 7.97 8.16 -7.15
N ASN A 66 9.05 8.90 -7.36
CA ASN A 66 10.15 8.50 -8.21
C ASN A 66 11.07 7.47 -7.52
N SER A 67 12.18 7.09 -8.20
CA SER A 67 13.20 6.17 -7.66
C SER A 67 13.91 6.69 -6.41
N ASP A 68 13.89 8.00 -6.20
CA ASP A 68 14.53 8.66 -5.06
C ASP A 68 13.56 8.87 -3.89
N TYR A 69 12.42 8.16 -3.91
CA TYR A 69 11.35 8.23 -2.90
C TYR A 69 10.64 9.59 -2.81
N GLN A 70 10.91 10.50 -3.74
CA GLN A 70 10.33 11.84 -3.77
C GLN A 70 9.02 11.83 -4.55
N THR A 71 7.99 12.48 -4.01
CA THR A 71 6.71 12.68 -4.69
C THR A 71 6.83 13.80 -5.75
N LYS A 72 5.73 14.14 -6.42
CA LYS A 72 5.72 15.32 -7.29
C LYS A 72 6.02 16.64 -6.56
N LYS A 73 5.87 16.68 -5.24
CA LYS A 73 6.28 17.80 -4.39
C LYS A 73 7.72 17.60 -3.93
N ASN A 74 8.60 18.50 -4.28
CA ASN A 74 10.04 18.38 -4.08
C ASN A 74 10.49 18.18 -2.62
N ASN A 75 9.68 18.57 -1.65
CA ASN A 75 9.98 18.49 -0.23
C ASN A 75 9.21 17.37 0.49
N ILE A 76 8.50 16.50 -0.25
CA ILE A 76 7.73 15.40 0.30
C ILE A 76 8.24 14.08 -0.25
N PHE A 77 8.57 13.18 0.68
CA PHE A 77 9.07 11.83 0.40
C PHE A 77 8.11 10.80 0.98
N THR A 78 8.09 9.62 0.38
CA THR A 78 7.24 8.50 0.81
C THR A 78 8.02 7.21 0.77
N ALA A 79 7.80 6.31 1.74
CA ALA A 79 8.48 5.03 1.84
C ALA A 79 7.62 4.00 2.58
N GLY A 80 7.90 2.73 2.39
CA GLY A 80 7.19 1.64 3.05
C GLY A 80 5.80 1.40 2.47
N ASP A 81 4.86 0.97 3.32
CA ASP A 81 3.54 0.50 2.90
C ASP A 81 2.72 1.55 2.16
N CYS A 82 2.81 2.82 2.54
CA CYS A 82 2.07 3.89 1.85
C CYS A 82 2.54 4.15 0.41
N ARG A 83 3.76 3.73 0.06
CA ARG A 83 4.35 3.83 -1.28
C ARG A 83 4.28 2.51 -2.04
N ARG A 84 4.66 1.43 -1.40
CA ARG A 84 4.81 0.10 -2.01
C ARG A 84 3.49 -0.69 -2.06
N GLY A 85 2.58 -0.36 -1.18
CA GLY A 85 1.48 -1.22 -0.77
C GLY A 85 1.89 -2.10 0.41
N GLN A 86 0.92 -2.60 1.13
CA GLN A 86 1.12 -3.44 2.29
C GLN A 86 2.05 -4.63 1.98
N SER A 87 3.13 -4.77 2.76
CA SER A 87 4.14 -5.79 2.54
C SER A 87 4.88 -6.16 3.84
N LEU A 88 6.00 -6.88 3.72
CA LEU A 88 6.80 -7.27 4.88
C LEU A 88 7.51 -6.06 5.49
N ILE A 89 7.60 -6.06 6.82
CA ILE A 89 8.25 -4.98 7.60
C ILE A 89 9.71 -4.74 7.18
N VAL A 90 10.41 -5.77 6.72
CA VAL A 90 11.78 -5.64 6.22
C VAL A 90 11.89 -4.70 5.01
N TRP A 91 10.85 -4.67 4.18
CA TRP A 91 10.77 -3.73 3.06
C TRP A 91 10.51 -2.30 3.52
N ALA A 92 9.65 -2.10 4.53
CA ALA A 92 9.41 -0.78 5.10
C ALA A 92 10.70 -0.20 5.71
N ILE A 93 11.46 -1.02 6.44
CA ILE A 93 12.77 -0.63 7.01
C ILE A 93 13.76 -0.30 5.88
N SER A 94 13.86 -1.15 4.87
CA SER A 94 14.76 -0.97 3.74
C SER A 94 14.46 0.32 2.96
N GLU A 95 13.18 0.55 2.64
CA GLU A 95 12.76 1.77 1.95
C GLU A 95 12.95 3.03 2.81
N GLY A 96 12.68 2.95 4.12
CA GLY A 96 12.91 4.07 5.02
C GLY A 96 14.38 4.48 5.08
N ARG A 97 15.31 3.52 5.06
CA ARG A 97 16.76 3.80 5.01
C ARG A 97 17.17 4.46 3.70
N GLU A 98 16.70 3.95 2.56
CA GLU A 98 16.96 4.56 1.26
C GLU A 98 16.36 5.97 1.14
N ALA A 99 15.11 6.14 1.59
CA ALA A 99 14.49 7.47 1.62
C ALA A 99 15.28 8.46 2.47
N SER A 100 15.80 8.03 3.62
CA SER A 100 16.65 8.87 4.48
C SER A 100 17.92 9.36 3.76
N TYR A 101 18.56 8.48 2.97
CA TYR A 101 19.70 8.89 2.13
C TYR A 101 19.30 9.99 1.13
N HIS A 102 18.17 9.82 0.46
CA HIS A 102 17.71 10.78 -0.55
C HIS A 102 17.24 12.10 0.06
N ILE A 103 16.62 12.07 1.24
CA ILE A 103 16.26 13.26 2.01
C ILE A 103 17.52 14.03 2.44
N ASP A 104 18.50 13.34 3.00
CA ASP A 104 19.77 13.93 3.40
C ASP A 104 20.49 14.56 2.21
N LYS A 105 20.55 13.84 1.08
CA LYS A 105 21.10 14.37 -0.18
C LYS A 105 20.34 15.60 -0.69
N TYR A 106 19.00 15.60 -0.58
CA TYR A 106 18.18 16.74 -0.98
C TYR A 106 18.46 17.98 -0.12
N LEU A 107 18.61 17.80 1.19
CA LEU A 107 18.83 18.90 2.13
C LEU A 107 20.27 19.41 2.13
N MET A 108 21.25 18.51 2.00
CA MET A 108 22.68 18.80 2.19
C MET A 108 23.48 18.86 0.86
N GLY A 109 22.83 18.53 -0.28
CA GLY A 109 23.48 18.40 -1.58
C GLY A 109 24.26 17.11 -1.77
N LYS A 110 24.67 16.46 -0.68
CA LYS A 110 25.35 15.14 -0.65
C LYS A 110 24.92 14.37 0.60
N SER A 111 25.08 13.06 0.58
CA SER A 111 24.80 12.22 1.74
C SER A 111 25.96 11.25 1.99
N ASN A 112 26.27 11.02 3.26
CA ASN A 112 27.19 9.99 3.72
C ASN A 112 26.44 8.82 4.35
N LEU A 113 25.11 8.80 4.30
CA LEU A 113 24.31 7.69 4.79
C LEU A 113 24.50 6.45 3.91
N PRO A 114 24.46 5.25 4.49
CA PRO A 114 24.62 4.00 3.73
C PRO A 114 23.44 3.79 2.78
N ARG A 115 23.75 3.23 1.61
CA ARG A 115 22.75 2.80 0.61
C ARG A 115 22.67 1.28 0.56
N LYS A 116 21.58 0.76 -0.02
CA LYS A 116 21.37 -0.68 -0.27
C LYS A 116 22.59 -1.37 -0.89
N ASN A 117 23.13 -0.79 -1.95
CA ASN A 117 24.27 -1.35 -2.70
C ASN A 117 25.60 -1.34 -1.92
N SER A 118 25.61 -0.73 -0.71
CA SER A 118 26.83 -0.66 0.11
C SER A 118 26.98 -1.86 1.06
N TYR A 119 25.91 -2.65 1.28
CA TYR A 119 25.89 -3.74 2.28
C TYR A 119 25.26 -5.05 1.78
N GLY A 120 25.12 -5.20 0.47
CA GLY A 120 24.40 -6.33 -0.12
C GLY A 120 22.87 -6.13 -0.03
N ASP A 121 22.18 -6.61 -1.03
CA ASP A 121 20.73 -6.56 -1.09
C ASP A 121 20.13 -7.44 0.02
N LEU A 122 19.38 -6.83 0.93
CA LEU A 122 18.30 -7.48 1.66
C LEU A 122 17.01 -7.17 0.96
#